data_9c0785bb3834027cf3dc186c0c9da4fa
#
_entry.id   9c0785bb3834027cf3dc186c0c9da4fa
#
_cell.length_a   1.000
_cell.length_b   1.000
_cell.length_c   1.000
_cell.angle_alpha   90.00
_cell.angle_beta   90.00
_cell.angle_gamma   90.00
#
_symmetry.space_group_name_H-M   'P 1'
#
loop_
_entity.id
_entity.type
_entity.pdbx_description
1 polymer ?
#
loop_
_entity_poly.entity_id
_entity_poly.type
_entity_poly.pdbx_seq_one_letter_code
_entity_poly.pdbx_strand_id
1 'polypeptide(L)'
;MAKTDDLFKKVIAHAKEYGFIFPSSEIYDGLSAVYDYGQNGVELKKNIREYWWKAMVQMNENIVGIDAAIFMHPTTWKASGHVDAFNDPLIDNKDSKKRYRADVLVEDYVAKLDDKIEKEIAKAQKRFGEAFDREQFITTNPKVLEYKQRGEEILHRLGKSLEKEDLADVKALIEELEIADPETGSRNWTDVKQFNLMFGTKIGASADASMDLYLRPETAQGIFVNFLNVQKSGRMKIPFGIAQTGKAFRNEIVARQFIFRMREFEQMEMQFFIKPATQQHWYEYWKETRLKWHLSLGMGEENYRYHPHEKLAHYADAACDIEFRFPFGFKELEGIHSRTNFDLGNHEKYSSKKMQYFDPEENQSYTPYVLETSIGLDRMFLAVFSNSLQEEALEGGETRTVLRLPFILAPTKVAVLPLLKKDGLPEVAEQIVNDLKYDFNVAYDEKDAVGRRYRRQDAVGTPFCVTVDHQTLEDNTVTLRHRDTMEQVRIPISQLREVIGKEVDMRHWLKKLAVKS
;
A
#
# COMPACT_ATOMS: atom_id res chain seq x y z
N MET A 1 19.12 7.96 10.71
CA MET A 1 19.22 8.10 9.24
C MET A 1 20.13 7.06 8.59
N ALA A 2 21.43 6.92 8.93
CA ALA A 2 22.31 5.95 8.23
C ALA A 2 21.84 4.47 8.25
N LYS A 3 21.24 3.99 9.34
CA LYS A 3 20.75 2.59 9.43
C LYS A 3 19.46 2.33 8.63
N THR A 4 18.60 3.33 8.49
CA THR A 4 17.33 3.24 7.76
C THR A 4 17.53 3.29 6.25
N ASP A 5 18.45 4.14 5.77
CA ASP A 5 18.84 4.18 4.35
C ASP A 5 19.48 2.87 3.88
N ASP A 6 20.26 2.21 4.76
CA ASP A 6 20.86 0.91 4.48
C ASP A 6 19.80 -0.19 4.36
N LEU A 7 18.80 -0.23 5.26
CA LEU A 7 17.69 -1.18 5.17
C LEU A 7 16.90 -1.03 3.87
N PHE A 8 16.59 0.21 3.48
CA PHE A 8 15.82 0.43 2.25
C PHE A 8 16.58 0.00 0.99
N LYS A 9 17.89 0.24 0.94
CA LYS A 9 18.75 -0.27 -0.15
C LYS A 9 18.77 -1.79 -0.20
N LYS A 10 18.84 -2.45 0.97
CA LYS A 10 18.77 -3.93 1.07
C LYS A 10 17.43 -4.46 0.57
N VAL A 11 16.32 -3.81 0.92
CA VAL A 11 14.96 -4.17 0.42
C VAL A 11 14.92 -4.13 -1.11
N ILE A 12 15.41 -3.06 -1.73
CA ILE A 12 15.44 -2.91 -3.19
C ILE A 12 16.33 -3.97 -3.84
N ALA A 13 17.53 -4.17 -3.32
CA ALA A 13 18.48 -5.16 -3.84
C ALA A 13 17.91 -6.58 -3.75
N HIS A 14 17.34 -6.95 -2.61
CA HIS A 14 16.73 -8.25 -2.38
C HIS A 14 15.52 -8.48 -3.31
N ALA A 15 14.66 -7.45 -3.47
CA ALA A 15 13.51 -7.54 -4.38
C ALA A 15 13.93 -7.82 -5.82
N LYS A 16 15.02 -7.21 -6.29
CA LYS A 16 15.56 -7.44 -7.63
C LYS A 16 16.24 -8.81 -7.74
N GLU A 17 17.10 -9.17 -6.80
CA GLU A 17 17.86 -10.40 -6.82
C GLU A 17 16.97 -11.64 -6.85
N TYR A 18 15.90 -11.62 -6.06
CA TYR A 18 15.00 -12.77 -5.89
C TYR A 18 13.72 -12.72 -6.73
N GLY A 19 13.68 -11.91 -7.78
CA GLY A 19 12.59 -11.91 -8.75
C GLY A 19 11.25 -11.42 -8.21
N PHE A 20 11.28 -10.42 -7.34
CA PHE A 20 10.07 -9.75 -6.86
C PHE A 20 9.73 -8.53 -7.70
N ILE A 21 10.67 -7.63 -7.93
CA ILE A 21 10.44 -6.36 -8.60
C ILE A 21 11.63 -6.01 -9.48
N PHE A 22 11.34 -5.62 -10.73
CA PHE A 22 12.30 -5.13 -11.70
C PHE A 22 11.92 -3.72 -12.16
N PRO A 23 12.89 -2.85 -12.51
CA PRO A 23 12.59 -1.66 -13.31
C PRO A 23 11.91 -2.06 -14.61
N SER A 24 10.81 -1.41 -14.98
CA SER A 24 10.14 -1.73 -16.23
C SER A 24 11.03 -1.39 -17.42
N SER A 25 11.09 -2.30 -18.40
CA SER A 25 11.89 -2.12 -19.63
C SER A 25 13.39 -1.90 -19.36
N GLU A 26 13.95 -2.57 -18.38
CA GLU A 26 15.35 -2.39 -17.92
C GLU A 26 16.38 -2.53 -19.06
N ILE A 27 16.10 -3.35 -20.08
CA ILE A 27 16.96 -3.51 -21.27
C ILE A 27 17.10 -2.23 -22.11
N TYR A 28 16.23 -1.23 -21.88
CA TYR A 28 16.25 0.10 -22.50
C TYR A 28 16.49 1.20 -21.45
N ASP A 29 17.30 0.91 -20.42
CA ASP A 29 17.60 1.79 -19.29
C ASP A 29 16.39 2.10 -18.37
N GLY A 30 15.28 1.38 -18.54
CA GLY A 30 14.08 1.49 -17.73
C GLY A 30 13.24 2.74 -17.99
N LEU A 31 12.03 2.75 -17.43
CA LEU A 31 11.17 3.91 -17.36
C LEU A 31 11.01 4.34 -15.91
N SER A 32 11.30 5.62 -15.62
CA SER A 32 11.25 6.15 -14.26
C SER A 32 9.88 5.98 -13.62
N ALA A 33 9.85 5.46 -12.40
CA ALA A 33 8.65 5.22 -11.60
C ALA A 33 7.64 4.25 -12.22
N VAL A 34 8.12 3.31 -13.01
CA VAL A 34 7.34 2.19 -13.53
C VAL A 34 8.12 0.91 -13.25
N TYR A 35 7.45 -0.10 -12.72
CA TYR A 35 8.07 -1.35 -12.28
C TYR A 35 7.27 -2.55 -12.75
N ASP A 36 7.99 -3.65 -13.00
CA ASP A 36 7.43 -4.95 -13.32
C ASP A 36 7.53 -5.86 -12.08
N TYR A 37 6.52 -6.68 -11.84
CA TYR A 37 6.56 -7.70 -10.80
C TYR A 37 7.04 -9.02 -11.41
N GLY A 38 8.16 -9.52 -10.91
CA GLY A 38 8.73 -10.80 -11.32
C GLY A 38 7.93 -12.00 -10.79
N GLN A 39 8.47 -13.21 -11.01
CA GLN A 39 7.78 -14.47 -10.70
C GLN A 39 7.35 -14.62 -9.22
N ASN A 40 8.16 -14.14 -8.28
CA ASN A 40 7.80 -14.15 -6.86
C ASN A 40 6.94 -12.93 -6.49
N GLY A 41 7.18 -11.79 -7.16
CA GLY A 41 6.43 -10.56 -6.93
C GLY A 41 4.98 -10.66 -7.34
N VAL A 42 4.68 -11.25 -8.50
CA VAL A 42 3.31 -11.38 -8.99
C VAL A 42 2.47 -12.28 -8.07
N GLU A 43 3.04 -13.36 -7.53
CA GLU A 43 2.33 -14.25 -6.62
C GLU A 43 2.10 -13.61 -5.26
N LEU A 44 3.10 -12.89 -4.70
CA LEU A 44 2.92 -12.12 -3.47
C LEU A 44 1.82 -11.06 -3.64
N LYS A 45 1.87 -10.30 -4.72
CA LYS A 45 0.88 -9.26 -5.05
C LYS A 45 -0.53 -9.83 -5.19
N LYS A 46 -0.67 -10.96 -5.89
CA LYS A 46 -1.92 -11.69 -6.04
C LYS A 46 -2.47 -12.16 -4.69
N ASN A 47 -1.63 -12.74 -3.82
CA ASN A 47 -2.04 -13.23 -2.52
C ASN A 47 -2.52 -12.08 -1.60
N ILE A 48 -1.86 -10.92 -1.62
CA ILE A 48 -2.30 -9.72 -0.90
C ILE A 48 -3.69 -9.28 -1.39
N ARG A 49 -3.86 -9.16 -2.71
CA ARG A 49 -5.14 -8.78 -3.33
C ARG A 49 -6.25 -9.77 -2.99
N GLU A 50 -5.96 -11.07 -3.06
CA GLU A 50 -6.94 -12.12 -2.75
C GLU A 50 -7.36 -12.08 -1.27
N TYR A 51 -6.43 -11.90 -0.35
CA TYR A 51 -6.73 -11.78 1.07
C TYR A 51 -7.58 -10.55 1.37
N TRP A 52 -7.25 -9.39 0.75
CA TRP A 52 -8.07 -8.19 0.85
C TRP A 52 -9.48 -8.41 0.27
N TRP A 53 -9.57 -8.99 -0.93
CA TRP A 53 -10.84 -9.24 -1.60
C TRP A 53 -11.76 -10.16 -0.79
N LYS A 54 -11.21 -11.24 -0.27
CA LYS A 54 -11.97 -12.16 0.58
C LYS A 54 -12.46 -11.46 1.85
N ALA A 55 -11.59 -10.72 2.52
CA ALA A 55 -11.95 -10.00 3.74
C ALA A 55 -12.98 -8.89 3.49
N MET A 56 -12.87 -8.16 2.36
CA MET A 56 -13.72 -7.03 2.04
C MET A 56 -15.04 -7.45 1.41
N VAL A 57 -15.01 -8.33 0.42
CA VAL A 57 -16.19 -8.70 -0.37
C VAL A 57 -16.82 -10.00 0.13
N GLN A 58 -16.04 -11.08 0.23
CA GLN A 58 -16.60 -12.40 0.54
C GLN A 58 -17.14 -12.51 1.97
N MET A 59 -16.51 -11.79 2.93
CA MET A 59 -16.90 -11.83 4.34
C MET A 59 -18.04 -10.89 4.69
N ASN A 60 -18.49 -10.03 3.77
CA ASN A 60 -19.56 -9.05 4.00
C ASN A 60 -20.68 -9.28 2.99
N GLU A 61 -21.88 -9.60 3.47
CA GLU A 61 -23.06 -9.88 2.63
C GLU A 61 -23.55 -8.67 1.85
N ASN A 62 -23.25 -7.48 2.33
CA ASN A 62 -23.65 -6.20 1.74
C ASN A 62 -22.55 -5.49 0.96
N ILE A 63 -21.47 -6.19 0.60
CA ILE A 63 -20.41 -5.64 -0.27
C ILE A 63 -20.27 -6.52 -1.51
N VAL A 64 -20.31 -5.88 -2.67
CA VAL A 64 -20.15 -6.54 -3.96
C VAL A 64 -18.98 -5.96 -4.74
N GLY A 65 -18.43 -6.72 -5.68
CA GLY A 65 -17.32 -6.29 -6.50
C GLY A 65 -17.74 -5.80 -7.89
N ILE A 66 -16.96 -4.89 -8.46
CA ILE A 66 -17.01 -4.55 -9.89
C ILE A 66 -15.60 -4.52 -10.49
N ASP A 67 -15.55 -4.54 -11.81
CA ASP A 67 -14.35 -4.24 -12.59
C ASP A 67 -14.72 -3.20 -13.66
N ALA A 68 -14.57 -1.92 -13.30
CA ALA A 68 -14.88 -0.81 -14.19
C ALA A 68 -13.73 -0.57 -15.19
N ALA A 69 -14.07 -0.11 -16.38
CA ALA A 69 -13.10 0.19 -17.42
C ALA A 69 -12.10 1.28 -16.98
N ILE A 70 -10.86 1.17 -17.47
CA ILE A 70 -9.83 2.21 -17.28
C ILE A 70 -10.21 3.47 -18.07
N PHE A 71 -10.65 3.29 -19.31
CA PHE A 71 -11.14 4.38 -20.14
C PHE A 71 -12.61 4.68 -19.81
N MET A 72 -12.86 5.89 -19.36
CA MET A 72 -14.19 6.39 -19.04
C MET A 72 -14.49 7.67 -19.81
N HIS A 73 -15.77 8.00 -19.94
CA HIS A 73 -16.16 9.22 -20.60
C HIS A 73 -15.50 10.45 -19.95
N PRO A 74 -14.91 11.40 -20.70
CA PRO A 74 -14.18 12.54 -20.15
C PRO A 74 -14.93 13.37 -19.14
N THR A 75 -16.28 13.44 -19.27
CA THR A 75 -17.13 14.13 -18.31
C THR A 75 -17.05 13.53 -16.89
N THR A 76 -16.72 12.24 -16.75
CA THR A 76 -16.48 11.62 -15.45
C THR A 76 -15.40 12.37 -14.68
N TRP A 77 -14.31 12.71 -15.34
CA TRP A 77 -13.17 13.42 -14.75
C TRP A 77 -13.41 14.91 -14.52
N LYS A 78 -14.30 15.52 -15.34
CA LYS A 78 -14.80 16.87 -15.06
C LYS A 78 -15.70 16.89 -13.84
N ALA A 79 -16.64 15.96 -13.75
CA ALA A 79 -17.57 15.87 -12.62
C ALA A 79 -16.86 15.64 -11.28
N SER A 80 -15.81 14.83 -11.28
CA SER A 80 -14.99 14.56 -10.10
C SER A 80 -13.95 15.66 -9.78
N GLY A 81 -13.76 16.65 -10.67
CA GLY A 81 -12.80 17.75 -10.49
C GLY A 81 -11.35 17.43 -10.90
N HIS A 82 -11.05 16.19 -11.34
CA HIS A 82 -9.68 15.80 -11.68
C HIS A 82 -9.09 16.55 -12.87
N VAL A 83 -9.89 16.96 -13.84
CA VAL A 83 -9.38 17.73 -14.99
C VAL A 83 -8.91 19.12 -14.55
N ASP A 84 -9.63 19.73 -13.61
CA ASP A 84 -9.42 21.14 -13.25
C ASP A 84 -8.50 21.31 -12.02
N ALA A 85 -8.55 20.38 -11.05
CA ALA A 85 -7.93 20.57 -9.73
C ALA A 85 -6.89 19.49 -9.34
N PHE A 86 -6.64 18.48 -10.17
CA PHE A 86 -5.66 17.43 -9.83
C PHE A 86 -4.26 17.82 -10.27
N ASN A 87 -3.70 18.83 -9.58
CA ASN A 87 -2.45 19.45 -9.94
C ASN A 87 -1.45 19.40 -8.78
N ASP A 88 -0.16 19.20 -9.12
CA ASP A 88 0.97 19.41 -8.20
C ASP A 88 1.62 20.76 -8.45
N PRO A 89 1.96 21.53 -7.40
CA PRO A 89 2.76 22.74 -7.53
C PRO A 89 4.23 22.39 -7.73
N LEU A 90 4.77 22.62 -8.91
CA LEU A 90 6.15 22.27 -9.27
C LEU A 90 7.05 23.50 -9.35
N ILE A 91 8.29 23.34 -8.89
CA ILE A 91 9.35 24.34 -8.94
C ILE A 91 10.65 23.69 -9.43
N ASP A 92 11.39 24.39 -10.31
CA ASP A 92 12.68 23.93 -10.82
C ASP A 92 13.83 24.70 -10.18
N ASN A 93 14.90 24.00 -9.82
CA ASN A 93 16.14 24.68 -9.48
C ASN A 93 16.92 24.98 -10.76
N LYS A 94 17.30 26.26 -10.98
CA LYS A 94 17.93 26.72 -12.21
C LYS A 94 19.36 26.21 -12.38
N ASP A 95 20.04 25.91 -11.27
CA ASP A 95 21.45 25.46 -11.29
C ASP A 95 21.55 23.93 -11.48
N SER A 96 20.78 23.16 -10.70
CA SER A 96 20.78 21.69 -10.80
C SER A 96 19.95 21.14 -11.96
N LYS A 97 19.06 21.97 -12.55
CA LYS A 97 18.04 21.59 -13.56
C LYS A 97 17.07 20.53 -13.05
N LYS A 98 16.97 20.37 -11.72
CA LYS A 98 16.06 19.40 -11.11
C LYS A 98 14.74 20.01 -10.73
N ARG A 99 13.71 19.20 -10.81
CA ARG A 99 12.33 19.56 -10.51
C ARG A 99 11.90 18.97 -9.18
N TYR A 100 11.17 19.77 -8.42
CA TYR A 100 10.66 19.43 -7.09
C TYR A 100 9.19 19.83 -6.96
N ARG A 101 8.47 19.16 -6.05
CA ARG A 101 7.18 19.64 -5.58
C ARG A 101 7.44 20.76 -4.56
N ALA A 102 6.85 21.90 -4.81
CA ALA A 102 7.04 23.08 -3.96
C ALA A 102 6.46 22.88 -2.55
N ASP A 103 5.29 22.25 -2.45
CA ASP A 103 4.66 21.87 -1.19
C ASP A 103 5.54 20.92 -0.36
N VAL A 104 6.07 19.87 -0.98
CA VAL A 104 6.95 18.89 -0.32
C VAL A 104 8.25 19.53 0.18
N LEU A 105 8.82 20.48 -0.55
CA LEU A 105 10.01 21.21 -0.08
C LEU A 105 9.73 21.97 1.23
N VAL A 106 8.55 22.57 1.36
CA VAL A 106 8.13 23.27 2.58
C VAL A 106 7.82 22.28 3.70
N GLU A 107 7.11 21.20 3.41
CA GLU A 107 6.83 20.12 4.38
C GLU A 107 8.12 19.49 4.92
N ASP A 108 9.10 19.21 4.05
CA ASP A 108 10.43 18.70 4.44
C ASP A 108 11.20 19.71 5.33
N TYR A 109 10.96 21.01 5.14
CA TYR A 109 11.54 22.02 6.03
C TYR A 109 10.88 21.96 7.42
N VAL A 110 9.56 21.82 7.50
CA VAL A 110 8.85 21.68 8.77
C VAL A 110 9.24 20.38 9.48
N ALA A 111 9.37 19.27 8.76
CA ALA A 111 9.86 18.00 9.32
C ALA A 111 11.26 18.14 9.97
N LYS A 112 12.12 19.04 9.47
CA LYS A 112 13.41 19.36 10.13
C LYS A 112 13.22 20.15 11.44
N LEU A 113 12.12 20.90 11.60
CA LEU A 113 11.78 21.51 12.89
C LEU A 113 11.35 20.44 13.89
N ASP A 114 10.58 19.46 13.46
CA ASP A 114 10.20 18.30 14.30
C ASP A 114 11.43 17.50 14.74
N ASP A 115 12.39 17.26 13.83
CA ASP A 115 13.69 16.67 14.18
C ASP A 115 14.45 17.49 15.27
N LYS A 116 14.33 18.81 15.26
CA LYS A 116 14.93 19.65 16.31
C LYS A 116 14.19 19.51 17.64
N ILE A 117 12.86 19.40 17.62
CA ILE A 117 12.04 19.12 18.79
C ILE A 117 12.45 17.79 19.41
N GLU A 118 12.55 16.72 18.63
CA GLU A 118 12.97 15.40 19.13
C GLU A 118 14.41 15.41 19.70
N LYS A 119 15.32 16.21 19.14
CA LYS A 119 16.66 16.41 19.69
C LYS A 119 16.64 17.12 21.05
N GLU A 120 15.78 18.12 21.24
CA GLU A 120 15.64 18.79 22.54
C GLU A 120 15.02 17.85 23.59
N ILE A 121 14.02 17.05 23.20
CA ILE A 121 13.41 16.02 24.04
C ILE A 121 14.48 14.98 24.47
N ALA A 122 15.27 14.47 23.53
CA ALA A 122 16.32 13.50 23.83
C ALA A 122 17.41 14.06 24.76
N LYS A 123 17.77 15.35 24.63
CA LYS A 123 18.68 16.03 25.57
C LYS A 123 18.09 16.14 26.98
N ALA A 124 16.81 16.50 27.08
CA ALA A 124 16.10 16.61 28.34
C ALA A 124 15.97 15.25 29.03
N GLN A 125 15.61 14.21 28.27
CA GLN A 125 15.52 12.83 28.79
C GLN A 125 16.88 12.33 29.35
N LYS A 126 17.98 12.63 28.66
CA LYS A 126 19.32 12.30 29.17
C LYS A 126 19.68 13.08 30.45
N ARG A 127 19.17 14.30 30.60
CA ARG A 127 19.44 15.16 31.75
C ARG A 127 18.60 14.80 32.98
N PHE A 128 17.34 14.43 32.81
CA PHE A 128 16.38 14.20 33.89
C PHE A 128 16.13 12.70 34.18
N GLY A 129 16.61 11.79 33.33
CA GLY A 129 16.48 10.33 33.54
C GLY A 129 15.04 9.88 33.71
N GLU A 130 14.79 9.05 34.73
CA GLU A 130 13.45 8.50 35.03
C GLU A 130 12.40 9.55 35.46
N ALA A 131 12.86 10.75 35.90
CA ALA A 131 11.96 11.84 36.27
C ALA A 131 11.50 12.69 35.07
N PHE A 132 11.85 12.31 33.84
CA PHE A 132 11.49 13.07 32.65
C PHE A 132 10.04 12.79 32.23
N ASP A 133 9.21 13.83 32.28
CA ASP A 133 7.86 13.84 31.73
C ASP A 133 7.88 14.48 30.32
N ARG A 134 7.68 13.66 29.29
CA ARG A 134 7.69 14.09 27.89
C ARG A 134 6.54 15.03 27.57
N GLU A 135 5.33 14.75 28.06
CA GLU A 135 4.14 15.55 27.76
C GLU A 135 4.25 16.94 28.39
N GLN A 136 4.65 17.00 29.65
CA GLN A 136 4.90 18.25 30.33
C GLN A 136 6.02 19.04 29.62
N PHE A 137 7.11 18.39 29.20
CA PHE A 137 8.21 19.08 28.52
C PHE A 137 7.78 19.67 27.18
N ILE A 138 7.02 18.93 26.37
CA ILE A 138 6.52 19.39 25.07
C ILE A 138 5.58 20.59 25.20
N THR A 139 4.81 20.67 26.28
CA THR A 139 3.83 21.74 26.50
C THR A 139 4.39 22.96 27.22
N THR A 140 5.58 22.86 27.85
CA THR A 140 6.14 23.95 28.67
C THR A 140 7.50 24.46 28.20
N ASN A 141 8.24 23.70 27.40
CA ASN A 141 9.56 24.12 26.95
C ASN A 141 9.48 25.23 25.88
N PRO A 142 10.04 26.43 26.10
CA PRO A 142 9.90 27.55 25.18
C PRO A 142 10.43 27.28 23.77
N LYS A 143 11.55 26.52 23.62
CA LYS A 143 12.11 26.20 22.30
C LYS A 143 11.24 25.19 21.53
N VAL A 144 10.67 24.24 22.24
CA VAL A 144 9.76 23.25 21.63
C VAL A 144 8.50 23.95 21.15
N LEU A 145 7.94 24.84 21.98
CA LEU A 145 6.77 25.64 21.63
C LEU A 145 7.04 26.56 20.43
N GLU A 146 8.20 27.22 20.40
CA GLU A 146 8.61 28.08 19.27
C GLU A 146 8.70 27.27 17.96
N TYR A 147 9.33 26.08 17.97
CA TYR A 147 9.43 25.24 16.76
C TYR A 147 8.07 24.73 16.31
N LYS A 148 7.20 24.31 17.24
CA LYS A 148 5.82 23.90 16.92
C LYS A 148 5.02 25.03 16.29
N GLN A 149 4.95 26.17 16.96
CA GLN A 149 4.21 27.33 16.46
C GLN A 149 4.71 27.75 15.07
N ARG A 150 6.04 27.80 14.88
CA ARG A 150 6.62 28.12 13.58
C ARG A 150 6.24 27.10 12.51
N GLY A 151 6.26 25.80 12.82
CA GLY A 151 5.82 24.75 11.89
C GLY A 151 4.35 24.90 11.50
N GLU A 152 3.49 25.12 12.48
CA GLU A 152 2.04 25.34 12.28
C GLU A 152 1.75 26.58 11.42
N GLU A 153 2.42 27.70 11.69
CA GLU A 153 2.29 28.94 10.91
C GLU A 153 2.71 28.73 9.43
N ILE A 154 3.81 28.01 9.20
CA ILE A 154 4.31 27.70 7.85
C ILE A 154 3.31 26.81 7.10
N LEU A 155 2.85 25.73 7.71
CA LEU A 155 1.89 24.80 7.09
C LEU A 155 0.53 25.48 6.85
N HIS A 156 0.08 26.31 7.77
CA HIS A 156 -1.14 27.10 7.60
C HIS A 156 -1.04 28.07 6.41
N ARG A 157 0.09 28.81 6.28
CA ARG A 157 0.31 29.71 5.13
C ARG A 157 0.37 28.92 3.82
N LEU A 158 1.14 27.82 3.77
CA LEU A 158 1.22 26.94 2.62
C LEU A 158 -0.17 26.45 2.20
N GLY A 159 -0.92 25.89 3.14
CA GLY A 159 -2.26 25.42 2.89
C GLY A 159 -3.19 26.48 2.32
N LYS A 160 -3.16 27.70 2.87
CA LYS A 160 -3.97 28.83 2.40
C LYS A 160 -3.56 29.30 1.00
N SER A 161 -2.26 29.30 0.69
CA SER A 161 -1.76 29.71 -0.63
C SER A 161 -2.11 28.69 -1.70
N LEU A 162 -2.02 27.39 -1.39
CA LEU A 162 -2.44 26.32 -2.29
C LEU A 162 -3.96 26.35 -2.54
N GLU A 163 -4.77 26.61 -1.51
CA GLU A 163 -6.22 26.72 -1.63
C GLU A 163 -6.67 27.88 -2.55
N LYS A 164 -5.91 28.98 -2.52
CA LYS A 164 -6.16 30.16 -3.34
C LYS A 164 -5.45 30.10 -4.69
N GLU A 165 -4.73 29.04 -4.97
CA GLU A 165 -3.84 28.90 -6.14
C GLU A 165 -2.81 30.06 -6.24
N ASP A 166 -2.43 30.64 -5.10
CA ASP A 166 -1.41 31.68 -5.03
C ASP A 166 0.00 31.08 -5.07
N LEU A 167 0.40 30.67 -6.25
CA LEU A 167 1.71 30.05 -6.50
C LEU A 167 2.87 31.03 -6.27
N ALA A 168 2.61 32.34 -6.36
CA ALA A 168 3.62 33.35 -6.07
C ALA A 168 3.94 33.41 -4.56
N ASP A 169 2.92 33.26 -3.69
CA ASP A 169 3.14 33.17 -2.25
C ASP A 169 3.81 31.86 -1.84
N VAL A 170 3.52 30.74 -2.50
CA VAL A 170 4.26 29.47 -2.29
C VAL A 170 5.76 29.66 -2.61
N LYS A 171 6.09 30.34 -3.71
CA LYS A 171 7.49 30.66 -4.05
C LYS A 171 8.10 31.59 -2.99
N ALA A 172 7.42 32.66 -2.62
CA ALA A 172 7.87 33.58 -1.59
C ALA A 172 8.17 32.88 -0.27
N LEU A 173 7.31 31.95 0.14
CA LEU A 173 7.53 31.12 1.33
C LEU A 173 8.81 30.27 1.23
N ILE A 174 9.09 29.64 0.08
CA ILE A 174 10.34 28.89 -0.15
C ILE A 174 11.56 29.79 -0.03
N GLU A 175 11.50 31.00 -0.60
CA GLU A 175 12.57 31.98 -0.56
C GLU A 175 12.78 32.54 0.87
N GLU A 176 11.71 32.92 1.58
CA GLU A 176 11.75 33.41 2.97
C GLU A 176 12.31 32.37 3.95
N LEU A 177 11.98 31.08 3.76
CA LEU A 177 12.49 30.00 4.56
C LEU A 177 13.91 29.57 4.16
N GLU A 178 14.49 30.26 3.16
CA GLU A 178 15.80 29.94 2.60
C GLU A 178 15.97 28.47 2.23
N ILE A 179 14.91 27.83 1.71
CA ILE A 179 14.94 26.42 1.32
C ILE A 179 15.88 26.27 0.12
N ALA A 180 16.87 25.41 0.30
CA ALA A 180 17.85 25.08 -0.72
C ALA A 180 17.54 23.74 -1.37
N ASP A 181 18.00 23.58 -2.61
CA ASP A 181 18.01 22.31 -3.33
C ASP A 181 18.70 21.23 -2.47
N PRO A 182 18.04 20.12 -2.17
CA PRO A 182 18.57 19.07 -1.30
C PRO A 182 19.89 18.42 -1.77
N GLU A 183 20.20 18.53 -3.06
CA GLU A 183 21.38 17.89 -3.65
C GLU A 183 22.55 18.87 -3.83
N THR A 184 22.26 20.08 -4.26
CA THR A 184 23.32 21.06 -4.60
C THR A 184 23.45 22.18 -3.60
N GLY A 185 22.46 22.39 -2.73
CA GLY A 185 22.41 23.51 -1.81
C GLY A 185 22.07 24.85 -2.47
N SER A 186 21.78 24.89 -3.77
CA SER A 186 21.40 26.11 -4.49
C SER A 186 20.00 26.58 -4.08
N ARG A 187 19.84 27.92 -4.01
CA ARG A 187 18.53 28.57 -3.76
C ARG A 187 17.96 29.28 -4.99
N ASN A 188 18.51 28.99 -6.16
CA ASN A 188 18.12 29.63 -7.42
C ASN A 188 16.91 28.95 -8.04
N TRP A 189 15.71 29.34 -7.58
CA TRP A 189 14.44 28.73 -7.97
C TRP A 189 13.76 29.45 -9.15
N THR A 190 13.00 28.70 -9.95
CA THR A 190 12.04 29.24 -10.92
C THR A 190 10.75 29.70 -10.22
N ASP A 191 9.78 30.18 -10.99
CA ASP A 191 8.41 30.32 -10.50
C ASP A 191 7.78 28.95 -10.31
N VAL A 192 6.84 28.85 -9.34
CA VAL A 192 6.02 27.65 -9.14
C VAL A 192 4.97 27.58 -10.25
N LYS A 193 4.77 26.39 -10.81
CA LYS A 193 3.76 26.12 -11.84
C LYS A 193 2.90 24.94 -11.45
N GLN A 194 1.63 25.01 -11.75
CA GLN A 194 0.72 23.86 -11.62
C GLN A 194 0.99 22.83 -12.72
N PHE A 195 1.00 21.57 -12.35
CA PHE A 195 1.18 20.45 -13.26
C PHE A 195 0.07 19.42 -13.03
N ASN A 196 -0.77 19.21 -14.04
CA ASN A 196 -1.85 18.23 -13.97
C ASN A 196 -1.30 16.80 -14.03
N LEU A 197 -1.74 15.97 -13.08
CA LEU A 197 -1.29 14.59 -12.93
C LEU A 197 -2.06 13.59 -13.82
N MET A 198 -3.06 14.03 -14.58
CA MET A 198 -3.78 13.17 -15.51
C MET A 198 -2.91 12.79 -16.71
N PHE A 199 -2.85 11.51 -17.04
CA PHE A 199 -2.36 11.07 -18.36
C PHE A 199 -3.47 11.25 -19.39
N GLY A 200 -3.23 12.08 -20.38
CA GLY A 200 -4.15 12.30 -21.51
C GLY A 200 -3.72 11.53 -22.76
N THR A 201 -4.71 11.11 -23.56
CA THR A 201 -4.55 10.54 -24.89
C THR A 201 -5.73 10.94 -25.75
N LYS A 202 -5.76 10.50 -27.01
CA LYS A 202 -6.87 10.77 -27.93
C LYS A 202 -7.42 9.48 -28.51
N ILE A 203 -8.74 9.44 -28.68
CA ILE A 203 -9.43 8.36 -29.37
C ILE A 203 -10.15 8.95 -30.60
N GLY A 204 -10.02 8.32 -31.75
CA GLY A 204 -10.63 8.74 -33.00
C GLY A 204 -9.76 8.38 -34.22
N ALA A 205 -10.38 8.27 -35.39
CA ALA A 205 -9.70 7.87 -36.60
C ALA A 205 -9.00 9.05 -37.32
N SER A 206 -9.35 10.30 -37.00
CA SER A 206 -8.74 11.51 -37.60
C SER A 206 -8.59 12.60 -36.54
N ALA A 207 -7.72 13.57 -36.76
CA ALA A 207 -7.50 14.69 -35.84
C ALA A 207 -8.79 15.50 -35.58
N ASP A 208 -9.62 15.68 -36.60
CA ASP A 208 -10.85 16.47 -36.53
C ASP A 208 -12.00 15.72 -35.81
N ALA A 209 -11.92 14.38 -35.73
CA ALA A 209 -12.91 13.52 -35.05
C ALA A 209 -12.35 12.90 -33.75
N SER A 210 -11.24 13.44 -33.23
CA SER A 210 -10.63 12.91 -32.00
C SER A 210 -11.28 13.49 -30.75
N MET A 211 -11.49 12.62 -29.77
CA MET A 211 -11.94 12.98 -28.43
C MET A 211 -10.79 12.83 -27.43
N ASP A 212 -10.60 13.82 -26.56
CA ASP A 212 -9.65 13.69 -25.47
C ASP A 212 -10.10 12.60 -24.51
N LEU A 213 -9.19 11.76 -24.11
CA LEU A 213 -9.40 10.63 -23.22
C LEU A 213 -8.30 10.63 -22.15
N TYR A 214 -8.63 10.12 -20.97
CA TYR A 214 -7.70 10.05 -19.86
C TYR A 214 -7.54 8.63 -19.35
N LEU A 215 -6.34 8.29 -18.89
CA LEU A 215 -6.13 7.12 -18.04
C LEU A 215 -6.62 7.47 -16.63
N ARG A 216 -7.42 6.59 -16.02
CA ARG A 216 -8.01 6.87 -14.70
C ARG A 216 -6.91 7.08 -13.64
N PRO A 217 -6.94 8.19 -12.87
CA PRO A 217 -5.98 8.44 -11.79
C PRO A 217 -6.36 7.74 -10.47
N GLU A 218 -7.57 7.17 -10.41
CA GLU A 218 -8.12 6.43 -9.28
C GLU A 218 -9.22 5.45 -9.73
N THR A 219 -9.55 4.50 -8.87
CA THR A 219 -10.61 3.52 -9.14
C THR A 219 -11.99 3.94 -8.65
N ALA A 220 -12.09 4.95 -7.78
CA ALA A 220 -13.34 5.41 -7.15
C ALA A 220 -14.42 5.79 -8.14
N GLN A 221 -14.07 6.59 -9.16
CA GLN A 221 -15.06 7.15 -10.09
C GLN A 221 -15.78 6.06 -10.90
N GLY A 222 -15.09 4.94 -11.19
CA GLY A 222 -15.71 3.77 -11.80
C GLY A 222 -16.81 3.16 -10.93
N ILE A 223 -16.69 3.24 -9.61
CA ILE A 223 -17.69 2.79 -8.65
C ILE A 223 -18.88 3.76 -8.67
N PHE A 224 -18.65 5.07 -8.56
CA PHE A 224 -19.70 6.06 -8.50
C PHE A 224 -20.59 6.07 -9.76
N VAL A 225 -20.02 6.05 -10.95
CA VAL A 225 -20.80 6.04 -12.19
C VAL A 225 -21.60 4.74 -12.38
N ASN A 226 -21.22 3.66 -11.71
CA ASN A 226 -21.92 2.38 -11.72
C ASN A 226 -22.86 2.16 -10.51
N PHE A 227 -22.97 3.12 -9.59
CA PHE A 227 -23.82 2.99 -8.40
C PHE A 227 -25.21 2.47 -8.71
N LEU A 228 -25.95 3.13 -9.61
CA LEU A 228 -27.32 2.73 -9.98
C LEU A 228 -27.38 1.36 -10.68
N ASN A 229 -26.39 1.04 -11.51
CA ASN A 229 -26.32 -0.25 -12.20
C ASN A 229 -26.19 -1.38 -11.19
N VAL A 230 -25.27 -1.25 -10.23
CA VAL A 230 -25.01 -2.25 -9.19
C VAL A 230 -26.19 -2.33 -8.22
N GLN A 231 -26.69 -1.18 -7.76
CA GLN A 231 -27.82 -1.13 -6.83
C GLN A 231 -29.05 -1.84 -7.39
N LYS A 232 -29.41 -1.59 -8.66
CA LYS A 232 -30.59 -2.17 -9.29
C LYS A 232 -30.41 -3.65 -9.64
N SER A 233 -29.29 -4.00 -10.28
CA SER A 233 -29.03 -5.39 -10.70
C SER A 233 -28.82 -6.33 -9.52
N GLY A 234 -28.14 -5.85 -8.47
CA GLY A 234 -27.91 -6.58 -7.23
C GLY A 234 -29.07 -6.50 -6.23
N ARG A 235 -30.08 -5.64 -6.48
CA ARG A 235 -31.17 -5.33 -5.52
C ARG A 235 -30.61 -4.91 -4.16
N MET A 236 -29.51 -4.15 -4.20
CA MET A 236 -28.79 -3.76 -2.98
C MET A 236 -29.60 -2.74 -2.17
N LYS A 237 -29.61 -2.94 -0.87
CA LYS A 237 -30.21 -2.03 0.11
C LYS A 237 -29.11 -1.29 0.86
N ILE A 238 -29.31 -0.02 1.13
CA ILE A 238 -28.40 0.78 1.96
C ILE A 238 -28.50 0.32 3.43
N PRO A 239 -27.38 0.12 4.16
CA PRO A 239 -26.00 0.36 3.72
C PRO A 239 -25.43 -0.78 2.87
N PHE A 240 -24.73 -0.45 1.78
CA PHE A 240 -23.99 -1.44 1.00
C PHE A 240 -22.72 -0.85 0.39
N GLY A 241 -21.75 -1.70 0.09
CA GLY A 241 -20.49 -1.32 -0.51
C GLY A 241 -20.29 -1.87 -1.92
N ILE A 242 -19.50 -1.15 -2.70
CA ILE A 242 -18.99 -1.60 -3.99
C ILE A 242 -17.47 -1.54 -3.92
N ALA A 243 -16.80 -2.67 -4.14
CA ALA A 243 -15.37 -2.82 -4.10
C ALA A 243 -14.78 -3.03 -5.50
N GLN A 244 -13.58 -2.53 -5.72
CA GLN A 244 -12.83 -2.71 -6.94
C GLN A 244 -11.34 -2.85 -6.65
N THR A 245 -10.65 -3.68 -7.42
CA THR A 245 -9.19 -3.66 -7.52
C THR A 245 -8.80 -3.32 -8.96
N GLY A 246 -7.77 -2.53 -9.15
CA GLY A 246 -7.35 -2.24 -10.52
C GLY A 246 -6.27 -1.18 -10.64
N LYS A 247 -5.73 -1.07 -11.84
CA LYS A 247 -4.71 -0.10 -12.22
C LYS A 247 -5.25 1.32 -12.18
N ALA A 248 -4.42 2.24 -11.69
CA ALA A 248 -4.58 3.68 -11.77
C ALA A 248 -3.27 4.32 -12.22
N PHE A 249 -3.33 5.55 -12.75
CA PHE A 249 -2.23 6.18 -13.45
C PHE A 249 -2.12 7.64 -13.03
N ARG A 250 -0.93 8.06 -12.56
CA ARG A 250 -0.65 9.45 -12.20
C ARG A 250 0.66 9.88 -12.81
N ASN A 251 0.68 10.96 -13.56
CA ASN A 251 1.88 11.47 -14.18
C ASN A 251 2.83 12.12 -13.15
N GLU A 252 3.27 11.30 -12.20
CA GLU A 252 4.18 11.69 -11.13
C GLU A 252 5.50 12.19 -11.70
N ILE A 253 5.86 13.43 -11.38
CA ILE A 253 7.11 14.05 -11.83
C ILE A 253 8.25 13.71 -10.89
N VAL A 254 7.98 13.74 -9.58
CA VAL A 254 8.95 13.43 -8.54
C VAL A 254 8.67 12.04 -8.00
N ALA A 255 9.07 11.03 -8.78
CA ALA A 255 8.99 9.64 -8.36
C ALA A 255 10.16 9.32 -7.42
N ARG A 256 9.86 9.00 -6.18
CA ARG A 256 10.85 8.62 -5.16
C ARG A 256 10.35 7.40 -4.38
N GLN A 257 11.26 6.75 -3.68
CA GLN A 257 10.94 5.69 -2.73
C GLN A 257 10.41 4.40 -3.38
N PHE A 258 11.04 4.00 -4.53
CA PHE A 258 10.76 2.73 -5.18
C PHE A 258 9.26 2.60 -5.53
N ILE A 259 8.62 1.46 -5.23
CA ILE A 259 7.20 1.22 -5.54
C ILE A 259 6.21 1.97 -4.61
N PHE A 260 6.69 2.82 -3.70
CA PHE A 260 5.81 3.62 -2.85
C PHE A 260 5.08 4.71 -3.66
N ARG A 261 5.75 5.30 -4.67
CA ARG A 261 5.15 6.30 -5.57
C ARG A 261 5.53 6.02 -7.01
N MET A 262 4.55 5.59 -7.78
CA MET A 262 4.70 5.15 -9.17
C MET A 262 3.74 5.90 -10.09
N ARG A 263 4.05 5.89 -11.40
CA ARG A 263 3.18 6.43 -12.45
C ARG A 263 2.03 5.51 -12.81
N GLU A 264 2.26 4.22 -12.71
CA GLU A 264 1.29 3.15 -12.88
C GLU A 264 1.28 2.30 -11.61
N PHE A 265 0.15 2.24 -10.92
CA PHE A 265 0.00 1.53 -9.65
C PHE A 265 -1.36 0.84 -9.58
N GLU A 266 -1.60 0.10 -8.52
CA GLU A 266 -2.85 -0.63 -8.32
C GLU A 266 -3.49 -0.24 -6.99
N GLN A 267 -4.80 0.03 -7.03
CA GLN A 267 -5.60 0.30 -5.84
C GLN A 267 -6.52 -0.87 -5.53
N MET A 268 -6.79 -1.06 -4.25
CA MET A 268 -7.86 -1.89 -3.70
C MET A 268 -8.78 -0.94 -2.94
N GLU A 269 -9.98 -0.75 -3.44
CA GLU A 269 -10.85 0.34 -3.01
C GLU A 269 -12.28 -0.13 -2.80
N MET A 270 -12.94 0.41 -1.78
CA MET A 270 -14.35 0.16 -1.50
C MET A 270 -15.03 1.48 -1.18
N GLN A 271 -16.17 1.71 -1.83
CA GLN A 271 -17.07 2.83 -1.58
C GLN A 271 -18.35 2.29 -0.92
N PHE A 272 -18.60 2.70 0.32
CA PHE A 272 -19.70 2.24 1.15
C PHE A 272 -20.80 3.29 1.20
N PHE A 273 -21.94 2.99 0.60
CA PHE A 273 -23.07 3.88 0.48
C PHE A 273 -23.97 3.76 1.70
N ILE A 274 -24.27 4.90 2.32
CA ILE A 274 -24.97 4.99 3.60
C ILE A 274 -26.08 6.04 3.56
N LYS A 275 -27.00 5.95 4.52
CA LYS A 275 -28.00 6.98 4.75
C LYS A 275 -27.31 8.26 5.28
N PRO A 276 -27.66 9.46 4.77
CA PRO A 276 -27.20 10.72 5.35
C PRO A 276 -27.42 10.79 6.87
N ALA A 277 -26.54 11.46 7.59
CA ALA A 277 -26.49 11.58 9.06
C ALA A 277 -26.08 10.31 9.82
N THR A 278 -25.65 9.22 9.13
CA THR A 278 -25.08 8.03 9.77
C THR A 278 -23.56 7.91 9.55
N GLN A 279 -22.93 8.90 8.91
CA GLN A 279 -21.54 8.86 8.48
C GLN A 279 -20.54 8.69 9.63
N GLN A 280 -20.76 9.32 10.78
CA GLN A 280 -19.84 9.20 11.92
C GLN A 280 -19.76 7.74 12.42
N HIS A 281 -20.89 7.07 12.53
CA HIS A 281 -20.94 5.66 12.95
C HIS A 281 -20.17 4.76 11.98
N TRP A 282 -20.42 4.89 10.69
CA TRP A 282 -19.76 4.06 9.68
C TRP A 282 -18.29 4.41 9.48
N TYR A 283 -17.91 5.67 9.68
CA TYR A 283 -16.52 6.10 9.66
C TYR A 283 -15.69 5.41 10.75
N GLU A 284 -16.16 5.43 12.01
CA GLU A 284 -15.47 4.73 13.09
C GLU A 284 -15.46 3.21 12.87
N TYR A 285 -16.57 2.64 12.41
CA TYR A 285 -16.65 1.22 12.09
C TYR A 285 -15.59 0.80 11.05
N TRP A 286 -15.45 1.56 9.96
CA TRP A 286 -14.47 1.22 8.93
C TRP A 286 -13.04 1.48 9.36
N LYS A 287 -12.75 2.52 10.14
CA LYS A 287 -11.42 2.73 10.77
C LYS A 287 -10.97 1.50 11.54
N GLU A 288 -11.79 1.03 12.48
CA GLU A 288 -11.49 -0.13 13.30
C GLU A 288 -11.38 -1.41 12.46
N THR A 289 -12.30 -1.62 11.53
CA THR A 289 -12.33 -2.81 10.67
C THR A 289 -11.08 -2.89 9.80
N ARG A 290 -10.64 -1.77 9.23
CA ARG A 290 -9.44 -1.74 8.39
C ARG A 290 -8.17 -1.94 9.21
N LEU A 291 -8.04 -1.30 10.36
CA LEU A 291 -6.89 -1.53 11.24
C LEU A 291 -6.80 -3.00 11.69
N LYS A 292 -7.92 -3.62 12.06
CA LYS A 292 -7.96 -5.06 12.41
C LYS A 292 -7.45 -5.93 11.27
N TRP A 293 -7.83 -5.62 10.01
CA TRP A 293 -7.32 -6.35 8.85
C TRP A 293 -5.79 -6.22 8.73
N HIS A 294 -5.22 -5.03 8.88
CA HIS A 294 -3.77 -4.83 8.87
C HIS A 294 -3.07 -5.61 9.99
N LEU A 295 -3.57 -5.52 11.21
CA LEU A 295 -3.00 -6.21 12.38
C LEU A 295 -3.07 -7.73 12.24
N SER A 296 -4.06 -8.26 11.52
CA SER A 296 -4.20 -9.70 11.29
C SER A 296 -3.00 -10.31 10.55
N LEU A 297 -2.24 -9.51 9.81
CA LEU A 297 -1.04 -9.95 9.08
C LEU A 297 0.19 -10.11 9.99
N GLY A 298 0.10 -9.75 11.27
CA GLY A 298 1.16 -9.98 12.26
C GLY A 298 2.41 -9.12 12.07
N MET A 299 2.28 -7.95 11.43
CA MET A 299 3.41 -7.05 11.16
C MET A 299 3.77 -6.11 12.33
N GLY A 300 3.20 -6.33 13.53
CA GLY A 300 3.43 -5.53 14.73
C GLY A 300 2.52 -4.29 14.80
N GLU A 301 1.80 -4.14 15.92
CA GLU A 301 0.89 -3.00 16.15
C GLU A 301 1.65 -1.66 16.18
N GLU A 302 2.86 -1.66 16.71
CA GLU A 302 3.76 -0.51 16.80
C GLU A 302 4.20 0.07 15.45
N ASN A 303 3.93 -0.66 14.36
CA ASN A 303 4.22 -0.22 12.99
C ASN A 303 3.04 0.51 12.34
N TYR A 304 1.90 0.64 13.04
CA TYR A 304 0.73 1.34 12.55
C TYR A 304 0.36 2.50 13.45
N ARG A 305 -0.22 3.53 12.86
CA ARG A 305 -0.87 4.61 13.60
C ARG A 305 -1.97 5.25 12.77
N TYR A 306 -2.95 5.86 13.44
CA TYR A 306 -3.89 6.76 12.79
C TYR A 306 -3.27 8.14 12.60
N HIS A 307 -3.53 8.73 11.46
CA HIS A 307 -3.19 10.12 11.15
C HIS A 307 -4.45 10.85 10.67
N PRO A 308 -5.23 11.46 11.60
CA PRO A 308 -6.38 12.27 11.22
C PRO A 308 -5.95 13.49 10.41
N HIS A 309 -6.71 13.82 9.37
CA HIS A 309 -6.44 15.00 8.56
C HIS A 309 -6.98 16.25 9.26
N GLU A 310 -6.11 17.19 9.59
CA GLU A 310 -6.50 18.49 10.15
C GLU A 310 -7.19 19.36 9.10
N LYS A 311 -6.76 19.26 7.84
CA LYS A 311 -7.36 19.94 6.70
C LYS A 311 -8.06 18.92 5.81
N LEU A 312 -9.39 18.96 5.82
CA LEU A 312 -10.20 18.09 4.99
C LEU A 312 -10.25 18.54 3.54
N ALA A 313 -10.29 17.61 2.60
CA ALA A 313 -10.61 17.89 1.22
C ALA A 313 -12.05 18.43 1.12
N HIS A 314 -12.34 19.24 0.11
CA HIS A 314 -13.64 19.90 -0.08
C HIS A 314 -14.84 18.95 -0.21
N TYR A 315 -14.59 17.66 -0.44
CA TYR A 315 -15.59 16.61 -0.57
C TYR A 315 -15.80 15.79 0.72
N ALA A 316 -14.97 16.00 1.75
CA ALA A 316 -14.97 15.16 2.95
C ALA A 316 -15.37 15.96 4.19
N ASP A 317 -16.13 15.31 5.11
CA ASP A 317 -16.42 15.82 6.45
C ASP A 317 -15.61 15.11 7.56
N ALA A 318 -14.93 14.01 7.23
CA ALA A 318 -13.92 13.34 8.04
C ALA A 318 -12.91 12.59 7.16
N ALA A 319 -11.65 12.59 7.55
CA ALA A 319 -10.60 11.85 6.87
C ALA A 319 -9.51 11.40 7.85
N CYS A 320 -9.01 10.20 7.66
CA CYS A 320 -7.92 9.63 8.44
C CYS A 320 -7.13 8.65 7.58
N ASP A 321 -5.79 8.69 7.70
CA ASP A 321 -4.94 7.65 7.14
C ASP A 321 -4.58 6.63 8.22
N ILE A 322 -4.51 5.36 7.82
CA ILE A 322 -3.71 4.36 8.51
C ILE A 322 -2.31 4.47 7.93
N GLU A 323 -1.37 4.99 8.71
CA GLU A 323 0.03 5.04 8.35
C GLU A 323 0.76 3.78 8.78
N PHE A 324 1.76 3.38 7.99
CA PHE A 324 2.68 2.30 8.30
C PHE A 324 4.12 2.82 8.40
N ARG A 325 4.92 2.20 9.27
CA ARG A 325 6.35 2.50 9.46
C ARG A 325 7.19 1.82 8.36
N PHE A 326 7.31 2.49 7.23
CA PHE A 326 8.26 2.08 6.18
C PHE A 326 9.72 2.32 6.61
N PRO A 327 10.72 1.79 5.88
CA PRO A 327 12.14 2.09 6.16
C PRO A 327 12.50 3.59 6.15
N PHE A 328 11.68 4.42 5.51
CA PHE A 328 11.84 5.89 5.45
C PHE A 328 10.85 6.65 6.36
N GLY A 329 10.25 6.00 7.33
CA GLY A 329 9.36 6.58 8.34
C GLY A 329 7.89 6.24 8.14
N PHE A 330 7.03 6.80 8.99
CA PHE A 330 5.58 6.64 8.87
C PHE A 330 5.06 7.36 7.64
N LYS A 331 4.30 6.64 6.83
CA LYS A 331 3.63 7.18 5.64
C LYS A 331 2.28 6.48 5.44
N GLU A 332 1.39 7.18 4.78
CA GLU A 332 0.07 6.70 4.39
C GLU A 332 0.14 5.34 3.70
N LEU A 333 -0.64 4.39 4.22
CA LEU A 333 -0.84 3.06 3.65
C LEU A 333 -2.27 2.89 3.14
N GLU A 334 -3.27 3.33 3.91
CA GLU A 334 -4.69 3.26 3.57
C GLU A 334 -5.41 4.52 4.03
N GLY A 335 -6.16 5.16 3.13
CA GLY A 335 -7.03 6.29 3.43
C GLY A 335 -8.45 5.85 3.77
N ILE A 336 -9.07 6.50 4.76
CA ILE A 336 -10.46 6.30 5.15
C ILE A 336 -11.13 7.66 5.19
N HIS A 337 -12.10 7.88 4.29
CA HIS A 337 -12.70 9.19 4.07
C HIS A 337 -14.23 9.13 4.13
N SER A 338 -14.83 10.07 4.82
CA SER A 338 -16.27 10.35 4.71
C SER A 338 -16.47 11.43 3.65
N ARG A 339 -16.95 11.01 2.46
CA ARG A 339 -17.02 11.83 1.24
C ARG A 339 -18.35 12.57 1.06
N THR A 340 -19.26 12.46 2.03
CA THR A 340 -20.62 12.98 1.92
C THR A 340 -21.33 12.46 0.65
N ASN A 341 -22.17 13.27 -0.01
CA ASN A 341 -22.79 12.97 -1.30
C ASN A 341 -22.09 13.67 -2.48
N PHE A 342 -20.87 14.17 -2.28
CA PHE A 342 -20.17 15.02 -3.24
C PHE A 342 -20.08 14.39 -4.63
N ASP A 343 -19.55 13.16 -4.72
CA ASP A 343 -19.31 12.50 -6.01
C ASP A 343 -20.63 12.18 -6.73
N LEU A 344 -21.59 11.56 -6.03
CA LEU A 344 -22.89 11.25 -6.61
C LEU A 344 -23.66 12.50 -7.02
N GLY A 345 -23.61 13.57 -6.22
CA GLY A 345 -24.21 14.86 -6.52
C GLY A 345 -23.61 15.53 -7.76
N ASN A 346 -22.30 15.48 -7.89
CA ASN A 346 -21.63 15.99 -9.09
C ASN A 346 -21.97 15.17 -10.33
N HIS A 347 -21.94 13.84 -10.24
CA HIS A 347 -22.36 13.01 -11.37
C HIS A 347 -23.82 13.22 -11.75
N GLU A 348 -24.72 13.45 -10.79
CA GLU A 348 -26.10 13.86 -11.05
C GLU A 348 -26.16 15.17 -11.83
N LYS A 349 -25.41 16.19 -11.38
CA LYS A 349 -25.34 17.52 -12.01
C LYS A 349 -24.84 17.46 -13.46
N TYR A 350 -23.74 16.73 -13.70
CA TYR A 350 -23.12 16.66 -15.02
C TYR A 350 -23.83 15.72 -16.00
N SER A 351 -24.50 14.69 -15.50
CA SER A 351 -25.24 13.73 -16.34
C SER A 351 -26.71 14.05 -16.52
N SER A 352 -27.27 14.93 -15.68
CA SER A 352 -28.72 15.17 -15.53
C SER A 352 -29.52 13.89 -15.17
N LYS A 353 -28.86 12.85 -14.65
CA LYS A 353 -29.47 11.61 -14.18
C LYS A 353 -29.46 11.57 -12.67
N LYS A 354 -30.61 11.34 -12.04
CA LYS A 354 -30.73 11.24 -10.59
C LYS A 354 -29.91 10.08 -10.05
N MET A 355 -28.92 10.37 -9.21
CA MET A 355 -28.05 9.41 -8.52
C MET A 355 -28.60 9.13 -7.12
N GLN A 356 -29.87 8.80 -7.01
CA GLN A 356 -30.61 8.67 -5.76
C GLN A 356 -30.99 7.22 -5.47
N TYR A 357 -31.05 6.88 -4.20
CA TYR A 357 -31.61 5.65 -3.68
C TYR A 357 -33.01 5.93 -3.19
N PHE A 358 -33.98 5.07 -3.56
CA PHE A 358 -35.34 5.08 -2.99
C PHE A 358 -35.35 4.14 -1.79
N ASP A 359 -35.64 4.68 -0.63
CA ASP A 359 -35.83 3.94 0.61
C ASP A 359 -37.31 3.53 0.75
N PRO A 360 -37.62 2.23 0.61
CA PRO A 360 -39.00 1.78 0.70
C PRO A 360 -39.57 1.81 2.12
N GLU A 361 -38.70 1.82 3.16
CA GLU A 361 -39.14 1.84 4.56
C GLU A 361 -39.61 3.24 4.96
N GLU A 362 -38.91 4.28 4.47
CA GLU A 362 -39.24 5.68 4.74
C GLU A 362 -40.06 6.32 3.61
N ASN A 363 -40.26 5.60 2.51
CA ASN A 363 -40.97 6.07 1.31
C ASN A 363 -40.39 7.39 0.78
N GLN A 364 -39.08 7.53 0.78
CA GLN A 364 -38.39 8.73 0.30
C GLN A 364 -37.13 8.41 -0.53
N SER A 365 -36.74 9.35 -1.39
CA SER A 365 -35.50 9.26 -2.15
C SER A 365 -34.45 10.23 -1.59
N TYR A 366 -33.21 9.80 -1.54
CA TYR A 366 -32.07 10.63 -1.16
C TYR A 366 -30.82 10.23 -1.94
N THR A 367 -29.87 11.16 -2.07
CA THR A 367 -28.54 10.86 -2.56
C THR A 367 -27.72 10.30 -1.39
N PRO A 368 -27.22 9.05 -1.47
CA PRO A 368 -26.46 8.47 -0.38
C PRO A 368 -25.20 9.25 -0.04
N TYR A 369 -24.79 9.19 1.23
CA TYR A 369 -23.42 9.53 1.63
C TYR A 369 -22.49 8.36 1.41
N VAL A 370 -21.21 8.62 1.32
CA VAL A 370 -20.20 7.61 0.96
C VAL A 370 -19.06 7.59 1.98
N LEU A 371 -18.72 6.41 2.46
CA LEU A 371 -17.49 6.12 3.19
C LEU A 371 -16.54 5.38 2.24
N GLU A 372 -15.34 5.92 2.08
CA GLU A 372 -14.27 5.35 1.27
C GLU A 372 -13.26 4.64 2.14
N THR A 373 -12.79 3.48 1.69
CA THR A 373 -11.53 2.88 2.12
C THR A 373 -10.70 2.61 0.87
N SER A 374 -9.50 3.17 0.81
CA SER A 374 -8.62 3.05 -0.35
C SER A 374 -7.19 2.74 0.07
N ILE A 375 -6.67 1.61 -0.41
CA ILE A 375 -5.31 1.15 -0.14
C ILE A 375 -4.54 0.94 -1.44
N GLY A 376 -3.31 1.47 -1.51
CA GLY A 376 -2.39 1.17 -2.60
C GLY A 376 -1.85 -0.26 -2.46
N LEU A 377 -2.17 -1.15 -3.41
CA LEU A 377 -1.67 -2.53 -3.39
C LEU A 377 -0.14 -2.59 -3.41
N ASP A 378 0.49 -1.69 -4.16
CA ASP A 378 1.95 -1.60 -4.27
C ASP A 378 2.58 -1.08 -2.96
N ARG A 379 1.94 -0.14 -2.27
CA ARG A 379 2.34 0.29 -0.91
C ARG A 379 2.18 -0.84 0.09
N MET A 380 1.08 -1.59 0.02
CA MET A 380 0.87 -2.76 0.88
C MET A 380 1.92 -3.83 0.62
N PHE A 381 2.27 -4.09 -0.64
CA PHE A 381 3.37 -4.97 -1.00
C PHE A 381 4.68 -4.52 -0.35
N LEU A 382 5.02 -3.24 -0.47
CA LEU A 382 6.24 -2.69 0.13
C LEU A 382 6.23 -2.80 1.66
N ALA A 383 5.09 -2.55 2.31
CA ALA A 383 4.95 -2.69 3.76
C ALA A 383 5.21 -4.14 4.21
N VAL A 384 4.53 -5.11 3.58
CA VAL A 384 4.73 -6.54 3.85
C VAL A 384 6.17 -6.96 3.59
N PHE A 385 6.72 -6.60 2.44
CA PHE A 385 8.04 -7.01 2.01
C PHE A 385 9.16 -6.44 2.89
N SER A 386 9.13 -5.14 3.17
CA SER A 386 10.14 -4.47 4.01
C SER A 386 10.10 -4.92 5.47
N ASN A 387 8.90 -5.19 6.01
CA ASN A 387 8.73 -5.71 7.37
C ASN A 387 9.21 -7.15 7.50
N SER A 388 9.10 -7.93 6.43
CA SER A 388 9.43 -9.35 6.42
C SER A 388 10.91 -9.66 6.21
N LEU A 389 11.69 -8.73 5.65
CA LEU A 389 13.10 -8.96 5.34
C LEU A 389 13.98 -8.83 6.59
N GLN A 390 14.62 -9.92 6.98
CA GLN A 390 15.46 -9.99 8.18
C GLN A 390 16.80 -10.65 7.89
N GLU A 391 17.83 -10.22 8.61
CA GLU A 391 19.14 -10.87 8.66
C GLU A 391 19.31 -11.46 10.07
N GLU A 392 19.53 -12.74 10.15
CA GLU A 392 19.67 -13.47 11.41
C GLU A 392 21.08 -14.04 11.55
N ALA A 393 21.68 -13.79 12.71
CA ALA A 393 22.93 -14.44 13.08
C ALA A 393 22.65 -15.91 13.46
N LEU A 394 23.48 -16.82 12.93
CA LEU A 394 23.42 -18.23 13.25
C LEU A 394 24.55 -18.63 14.20
N GLU A 395 24.39 -19.77 14.86
CA GLU A 395 25.48 -20.42 15.58
C GLU A 395 26.65 -20.69 14.61
N GLY A 396 27.86 -20.25 14.99
CA GLY A 396 29.04 -20.35 14.14
C GLY A 396 29.42 -19.08 13.36
N GLY A 397 28.66 -17.96 13.53
CA GLY A 397 29.00 -16.64 12.96
C GLY A 397 28.54 -16.44 11.52
N GLU A 398 27.81 -17.39 10.93
CA GLU A 398 27.15 -17.20 9.65
C GLU A 398 25.88 -16.32 9.80
N THR A 399 25.50 -15.65 8.73
CA THR A 399 24.22 -14.91 8.66
C THR A 399 23.24 -15.58 7.71
N ARG A 400 21.97 -15.54 8.04
CA ARG A 400 20.86 -15.99 7.22
C ARG A 400 19.99 -14.81 6.82
N THR A 401 19.80 -14.58 5.53
CA THR A 401 18.74 -13.69 5.03
C THR A 401 17.46 -14.48 4.93
N VAL A 402 16.42 -13.99 5.57
CA VAL A 402 15.10 -14.62 5.57
C VAL A 402 14.00 -13.59 5.29
N LEU A 403 13.07 -13.95 4.43
CA LEU A 403 11.88 -13.16 4.15
C LEU A 403 10.68 -13.78 4.92
N ARG A 404 10.41 -13.27 6.13
CA ARG A 404 9.37 -13.78 7.04
C ARG A 404 7.97 -13.32 6.64
N LEU A 405 7.58 -13.59 5.41
CA LEU A 405 6.22 -13.31 4.93
C LEU A 405 5.18 -14.05 5.78
N PRO A 406 4.01 -13.45 6.07
CA PRO A 406 2.84 -14.19 6.52
C PRO A 406 2.59 -15.38 5.58
N PHE A 407 2.39 -16.57 6.11
CA PHE A 407 2.35 -17.81 5.30
C PHE A 407 1.30 -17.78 4.20
N ILE A 408 0.16 -17.16 4.47
CA ILE A 408 -0.90 -16.96 3.47
C ILE A 408 -0.46 -16.10 2.28
N LEU A 409 0.54 -15.23 2.47
CA LEU A 409 1.03 -14.32 1.43
C LEU A 409 2.24 -14.87 0.67
N ALA A 410 2.93 -15.91 1.19
CA ALA A 410 4.13 -16.46 0.56
C ALA A 410 3.89 -16.86 -0.91
N PRO A 411 4.78 -16.49 -1.84
CA PRO A 411 4.66 -16.84 -3.26
C PRO A 411 4.62 -18.34 -3.50
N THR A 412 5.56 -19.05 -2.90
CA THR A 412 5.65 -20.51 -2.88
C THR A 412 5.28 -21.00 -1.49
N LYS A 413 4.39 -22.00 -1.38
CA LYS A 413 3.93 -22.49 -0.08
C LYS A 413 4.85 -23.60 0.48
N VAL A 414 5.41 -24.39 -0.40
CA VAL A 414 6.29 -25.50 -0.05
C VAL A 414 7.33 -25.74 -1.12
N ALA A 415 8.56 -26.09 -0.70
CA ALA A 415 9.60 -26.59 -1.60
C ALA A 415 9.89 -28.06 -1.30
N VAL A 416 10.00 -28.89 -2.33
CA VAL A 416 10.33 -30.31 -2.22
C VAL A 416 11.76 -30.54 -2.70
N LEU A 417 12.60 -31.12 -1.84
CA LEU A 417 14.05 -31.16 -1.97
C LEU A 417 14.53 -32.62 -1.79
N PRO A 418 14.87 -33.35 -2.86
CA PRO A 418 15.50 -34.66 -2.69
C PRO A 418 16.89 -34.49 -2.07
N LEU A 419 17.25 -35.23 -1.04
CA LEU A 419 18.54 -35.14 -0.36
C LEU A 419 19.71 -35.27 -1.34
N LEU A 420 19.62 -36.24 -2.24
CA LEU A 420 20.57 -36.56 -3.29
C LEU A 420 19.87 -36.71 -4.65
N LYS A 421 20.63 -36.53 -5.75
CA LYS A 421 20.17 -36.69 -7.14
C LYS A 421 20.25 -38.16 -7.64
N LYS A 422 20.00 -39.10 -6.78
CA LYS A 422 20.11 -40.55 -7.09
C LYS A 422 19.27 -41.38 -6.12
N ASP A 423 19.32 -42.67 -6.28
CA ASP A 423 18.77 -43.66 -5.37
C ASP A 423 17.22 -43.62 -5.29
N GLY A 424 16.53 -43.12 -6.32
CA GLY A 424 15.06 -43.02 -6.35
C GLY A 424 14.48 -41.79 -5.60
N LEU A 425 15.33 -40.94 -4.98
CA LEU A 425 14.87 -39.79 -4.21
C LEU A 425 14.24 -38.68 -5.07
N PRO A 426 14.81 -38.34 -6.27
CA PRO A 426 14.19 -37.37 -7.16
C PRO A 426 12.79 -37.80 -7.61
N GLU A 427 12.60 -39.06 -7.95
CA GLU A 427 11.34 -39.63 -8.43
C GLU A 427 10.23 -39.51 -7.37
N VAL A 428 10.55 -39.79 -6.11
CA VAL A 428 9.61 -39.62 -4.98
C VAL A 428 9.31 -38.14 -4.75
N ALA A 429 10.34 -37.28 -4.81
CA ALA A 429 10.15 -35.85 -4.68
C ALA A 429 9.24 -35.27 -5.77
N GLU A 430 9.41 -35.68 -7.02
CA GLU A 430 8.54 -35.29 -8.13
C GLU A 430 7.10 -35.80 -7.96
N GLN A 431 6.90 -37.00 -7.40
CA GLN A 431 5.55 -37.49 -7.06
C GLN A 431 4.87 -36.61 -6.03
N ILE A 432 5.60 -36.19 -4.97
CA ILE A 432 5.09 -35.25 -3.96
C ILE A 432 4.74 -33.90 -4.60
N VAL A 433 5.60 -33.35 -5.47
CA VAL A 433 5.31 -32.12 -6.22
C VAL A 433 4.04 -32.27 -7.05
N ASN A 434 3.92 -33.41 -7.77
CA ASN A 434 2.78 -33.67 -8.63
C ASN A 434 1.45 -33.84 -7.87
N ASP A 435 1.49 -34.25 -6.61
CA ASP A 435 0.32 -34.29 -5.74
C ASP A 435 -0.01 -32.88 -5.17
N LEU A 436 0.97 -32.19 -4.58
CA LEU A 436 0.76 -30.92 -3.89
C LEU A 436 0.46 -29.74 -4.83
N LYS A 437 0.86 -29.78 -6.10
CA LYS A 437 0.66 -28.66 -7.06
C LYS A 437 -0.80 -28.33 -7.37
N TYR A 438 -1.74 -29.23 -7.06
CA TYR A 438 -3.17 -28.95 -7.21
C TYR A 438 -3.72 -28.01 -6.13
N ASP A 439 -3.05 -27.96 -4.98
CA ASP A 439 -3.47 -27.16 -3.83
C ASP A 439 -2.55 -25.92 -3.62
N PHE A 440 -1.26 -26.03 -3.98
CA PHE A 440 -0.24 -25.03 -3.63
C PHE A 440 0.69 -24.70 -4.81
N ASN A 441 1.28 -23.50 -4.76
CA ASN A 441 2.49 -23.23 -5.53
C ASN A 441 3.66 -23.96 -4.88
N VAL A 442 4.23 -24.93 -5.59
CA VAL A 442 5.29 -25.83 -5.12
C VAL A 442 6.56 -25.58 -5.90
N ALA A 443 7.69 -25.46 -5.19
CA ALA A 443 9.01 -25.43 -5.79
C ALA A 443 9.67 -26.82 -5.70
N TYR A 444 10.45 -27.19 -6.73
CA TYR A 444 11.37 -28.32 -6.71
C TYR A 444 12.79 -27.82 -6.89
N ASP A 445 13.73 -28.30 -6.07
CA ASP A 445 15.14 -27.94 -6.21
C ASP A 445 16.04 -29.10 -5.78
N GLU A 446 16.96 -29.48 -6.65
CA GLU A 446 17.96 -30.53 -6.41
C GLU A 446 19.39 -30.05 -6.62
N LYS A 447 19.60 -28.73 -6.86
CA LYS A 447 20.92 -28.15 -7.10
C LYS A 447 21.61 -27.79 -5.79
N ASP A 448 22.86 -28.18 -5.63
CA ASP A 448 23.71 -27.94 -4.45
C ASP A 448 23.30 -28.79 -3.21
N ALA A 449 24.00 -28.59 -2.10
CA ALA A 449 23.68 -29.20 -0.81
C ALA A 449 22.35 -28.70 -0.25
N VAL A 450 21.62 -29.56 0.48
CA VAL A 450 20.29 -29.26 1.03
C VAL A 450 20.27 -27.97 1.89
N GLY A 451 21.32 -27.70 2.65
CA GLY A 451 21.43 -26.46 3.44
C GLY A 451 21.39 -25.18 2.58
N ARG A 452 22.07 -25.17 1.41
CA ARG A 452 22.02 -24.04 0.47
C ARG A 452 20.62 -23.90 -0.15
N ARG A 453 19.94 -24.99 -0.43
CA ARG A 453 18.57 -24.99 -0.93
C ARG A 453 17.60 -24.41 0.09
N TYR A 454 17.74 -24.75 1.38
CA TYR A 454 16.99 -24.11 2.45
C TYR A 454 17.20 -22.61 2.48
N ARG A 455 18.46 -22.13 2.34
CA ARG A 455 18.76 -20.68 2.31
C ARG A 455 18.07 -19.97 1.15
N ARG A 456 18.03 -20.58 -0.05
CA ARG A 456 17.30 -20.01 -1.19
C ARG A 456 15.81 -19.90 -0.91
N GLN A 457 15.21 -20.90 -0.27
CA GLN A 457 13.80 -20.88 0.08
C GLN A 457 13.49 -19.90 1.22
N ASP A 458 14.37 -19.79 2.21
CA ASP A 458 14.25 -18.78 3.26
C ASP A 458 14.29 -17.35 2.68
N ALA A 459 15.15 -17.10 1.69
CA ALA A 459 15.29 -15.78 1.05
C ALA A 459 14.08 -15.38 0.20
N VAL A 460 13.34 -16.32 -0.39
CA VAL A 460 12.11 -16.03 -1.15
C VAL A 460 10.84 -16.15 -0.29
N GLY A 461 10.98 -16.51 0.98
CA GLY A 461 9.87 -16.53 1.93
C GLY A 461 9.02 -17.79 1.91
N THR A 462 9.51 -18.91 1.37
CA THR A 462 8.79 -20.20 1.38
C THR A 462 8.65 -20.72 2.81
N PRO A 463 7.42 -20.93 3.35
CA PRO A 463 7.23 -21.29 4.74
C PRO A 463 7.68 -22.72 5.08
N PHE A 464 7.62 -23.64 4.14
CA PHE A 464 7.91 -25.05 4.36
C PHE A 464 8.88 -25.64 3.33
N CYS A 465 9.82 -26.47 3.80
CA CYS A 465 10.63 -27.30 2.93
C CYS A 465 10.45 -28.77 3.31
N VAL A 466 10.15 -29.60 2.33
CA VAL A 466 10.03 -31.05 2.44
C VAL A 466 11.33 -31.68 1.94
N THR A 467 12.01 -32.45 2.77
CA THR A 467 13.21 -33.20 2.34
C THR A 467 12.86 -34.67 2.20
N VAL A 468 13.15 -35.22 1.02
CA VAL A 468 13.04 -36.63 0.67
C VAL A 468 14.42 -37.26 0.83
N ASP A 469 14.56 -38.27 1.68
CA ASP A 469 15.81 -38.95 2.00
C ASP A 469 15.68 -40.47 1.93
N HIS A 470 16.71 -41.24 2.26
CA HIS A 470 16.68 -42.69 2.17
C HIS A 470 15.62 -43.32 3.09
N GLN A 471 15.38 -42.77 4.27
CA GLN A 471 14.32 -43.28 5.15
C GLN A 471 12.94 -43.12 4.52
N THR A 472 12.75 -42.10 3.66
CA THR A 472 11.49 -41.93 2.90
C THR A 472 11.14 -43.16 2.05
N LEU A 473 12.17 -43.82 1.49
CA LEU A 473 11.97 -45.03 0.67
C LEU A 473 11.53 -46.24 1.51
N GLU A 474 11.86 -46.24 2.80
CA GLU A 474 11.56 -47.36 3.71
C GLU A 474 10.16 -47.22 4.33
N ASP A 475 9.78 -46.01 4.77
CA ASP A 475 8.60 -45.82 5.61
C ASP A 475 7.59 -44.79 5.09
N ASN A 476 7.80 -44.21 3.88
CA ASN A 476 6.96 -43.17 3.28
C ASN A 476 6.80 -41.91 4.15
N THR A 477 7.80 -41.59 4.96
CA THR A 477 7.84 -40.32 5.72
C THR A 477 8.86 -39.37 5.13
N VAL A 478 8.69 -38.06 5.39
CA VAL A 478 9.59 -37.00 4.92
C VAL A 478 9.90 -36.06 6.06
N THR A 479 11.01 -35.34 5.95
CA THR A 479 11.32 -34.26 6.88
C THR A 479 10.65 -32.97 6.42
N LEU A 480 9.76 -32.41 7.22
CA LEU A 480 9.16 -31.08 7.04
C LEU A 480 9.93 -30.07 7.88
N ARG A 481 10.56 -29.08 7.22
CA ARG A 481 11.26 -27.98 7.86
C ARG A 481 10.39 -26.72 7.84
N HIS A 482 10.29 -26.09 8.98
CA HIS A 482 9.60 -24.82 9.16
C HIS A 482 10.58 -23.63 8.98
N ARG A 483 10.24 -22.63 8.14
CA ARG A 483 11.11 -21.49 7.82
C ARG A 483 11.49 -20.67 9.07
N ASP A 484 10.51 -20.34 9.89
CA ASP A 484 10.70 -19.34 10.97
C ASP A 484 11.44 -19.91 12.19
N THR A 485 11.16 -21.14 12.56
CA THR A 485 11.80 -21.82 13.70
C THR A 485 13.03 -22.65 13.30
N MET A 486 13.16 -22.98 12.02
CA MET A 486 14.11 -23.97 11.46
C MET A 486 13.92 -25.40 12.01
N GLU A 487 12.87 -25.62 12.81
CA GLU A 487 12.53 -26.96 13.29
C GLU A 487 12.23 -27.92 12.14
N GLN A 488 12.65 -29.15 12.35
CA GLN A 488 12.45 -30.24 11.40
C GLN A 488 11.72 -31.36 12.10
N VAL A 489 10.59 -31.74 11.53
CA VAL A 489 9.76 -32.84 12.04
C VAL A 489 9.57 -33.90 10.97
N ARG A 490 9.54 -35.17 11.38
CA ARG A 490 9.26 -36.28 10.47
C ARG A 490 7.77 -36.55 10.42
N ILE A 491 7.19 -36.53 9.22
CA ILE A 491 5.75 -36.79 9.01
C ILE A 491 5.50 -37.69 7.81
N PRO A 492 4.40 -38.46 7.78
CA PRO A 492 3.99 -39.22 6.60
C PRO A 492 3.70 -38.32 5.40
N ILE A 493 4.09 -38.71 4.19
CA ILE A 493 3.80 -38.00 2.94
C ILE A 493 2.28 -37.72 2.83
N SER A 494 1.44 -38.68 3.21
CA SER A 494 -0.02 -38.51 3.17
C SER A 494 -0.60 -37.41 4.03
N GLN A 495 0.15 -36.88 5.00
CA GLN A 495 -0.27 -35.80 5.89
C GLN A 495 0.21 -34.40 5.41
N LEU A 496 1.10 -34.33 4.42
CA LEU A 496 1.70 -33.07 3.96
C LEU A 496 0.65 -32.01 3.57
N ARG A 497 -0.32 -32.41 2.76
CA ARG A 497 -1.39 -31.52 2.30
C ARG A 497 -2.17 -30.91 3.46
N GLU A 498 -2.54 -31.73 4.42
CA GLU A 498 -3.32 -31.27 5.58
C GLU A 498 -2.51 -30.35 6.50
N VAL A 499 -1.27 -30.72 6.82
CA VAL A 499 -0.39 -29.96 7.71
C VAL A 499 -0.04 -28.62 7.11
N ILE A 500 0.40 -28.58 5.85
CA ILE A 500 0.74 -27.35 5.14
C ILE A 500 -0.53 -26.50 4.96
N GLY A 501 -1.64 -27.11 4.52
CA GLY A 501 -2.89 -26.41 4.27
C GLY A 501 -3.42 -25.65 5.48
N LYS A 502 -3.32 -26.21 6.69
CA LYS A 502 -3.75 -25.52 7.92
C LYS A 502 -3.04 -24.20 8.15
N GLU A 503 -1.77 -24.10 7.75
CA GLU A 503 -0.93 -22.92 7.98
C GLU A 503 -1.04 -21.87 6.85
N VAL A 504 -1.22 -22.31 5.61
CA VAL A 504 -1.19 -21.44 4.44
C VAL A 504 -2.58 -21.07 3.91
N ASP A 505 -3.66 -21.67 4.41
CA ASP A 505 -5.04 -21.36 4.00
C ASP A 505 -5.52 -20.06 4.66
N MET A 506 -6.01 -19.16 3.84
CA MET A 506 -6.61 -17.90 4.28
C MET A 506 -7.83 -18.08 5.18
N ARG A 507 -8.49 -19.23 5.16
CA ARG A 507 -9.70 -19.51 5.96
C ARG A 507 -9.48 -19.28 7.45
N HIS A 508 -8.35 -19.75 8.00
CA HIS A 508 -8.06 -19.57 9.42
C HIS A 508 -7.83 -18.10 9.79
N TRP A 509 -7.17 -17.36 8.91
CA TRP A 509 -6.92 -15.94 9.07
C TRP A 509 -8.21 -15.12 8.96
N LEU A 510 -9.07 -15.42 8.00
CA LEU A 510 -10.38 -14.80 7.84
C LEU A 510 -11.30 -15.08 9.04
N LYS A 511 -11.25 -16.29 9.61
CA LYS A 511 -12.00 -16.61 10.84
C LYS A 511 -11.56 -15.77 12.03
N LYS A 512 -10.26 -15.47 12.17
CA LYS A 512 -9.76 -14.57 13.23
C LYS A 512 -10.30 -13.14 13.08
N LEU A 513 -10.45 -12.66 11.83
CA LEU A 513 -11.08 -11.36 11.56
C LEU A 513 -12.57 -11.32 11.93
N ALA A 514 -13.28 -12.42 11.73
CA ALA A 514 -14.72 -12.50 11.98
C ALA A 514 -15.08 -12.62 13.48
N VAL A 515 -14.13 -12.94 14.34
CA VAL A 515 -14.38 -12.97 15.79
C VAL A 515 -14.57 -11.53 16.28
N LYS A 516 -15.82 -11.19 16.62
CA LYS A 516 -16.13 -9.92 17.29
C LYS A 516 -15.38 -9.89 18.62
N SER A 517 -14.47 -8.92 18.77
CA SER A 517 -13.81 -8.60 20.03
C SER A 517 -14.81 -8.08 21.07
#